data_00a80e13f6b0b6f415c692ed968e7c54
#
_entry.id   00a80e13f6b0b6f415c692ed968e7c54
#
_cell.length_a   1.000
_cell.length_b   1.000
_cell.length_c   1.000
_cell.angle_alpha   90.00
_cell.angle_beta   90.00
_cell.angle_gamma   90.00
#
_symmetry.space_group_name_H-M   'P 1'
#
loop_
_entity.id
_entity.type
_entity.pdbx_description
1 polymer ?
#
loop_
_entity_poly.entity_id
_entity_poly.type
_entity_poly.pdbx_seq_one_letter_code
_entity_poly.pdbx_strand_id
1 'polypeptide(L)'
;MLDDGTLKVEGFKSTDEGVAFWCSVDGLEIYHAGDLNHWYWDGEDPQWNKNMAKAYQEEISKMHGRTADIAFLPLDPRLGEYFYLGIDDFVKEVDAKRIFPMHFWGEYDVAERLKKMPCSAGYCDRIVEIHEEGESWEI
;
A
#
# COMPACT_ATOMS: atom_id res chain seq x y z
N MET A 1 3.09 -20.09 3.06
CA MET A 1 3.39 -19.36 4.33
C MET A 1 4.64 -19.94 4.97
N LEU A 2 5.51 -19.09 5.44
CA LEU A 2 6.68 -19.48 6.24
C LEU A 2 6.39 -19.15 7.70
N ASP A 3 6.66 -20.10 8.61
CA ASP A 3 6.46 -19.91 10.04
C ASP A 3 7.50 -20.76 10.81
N ASP A 4 8.38 -20.09 11.56
CA ASP A 4 9.39 -20.75 12.39
C ASP A 4 9.12 -20.57 13.90
N GLY A 5 7.95 -20.06 14.27
CA GLY A 5 7.54 -19.78 15.64
C GLY A 5 7.94 -18.39 16.16
N THR A 6 8.87 -17.70 15.50
CA THR A 6 9.32 -16.34 15.85
C THR A 6 8.96 -15.34 14.76
N LEU A 7 8.99 -15.77 13.52
CA LEU A 7 8.64 -14.99 12.34
C LEU A 7 7.66 -15.78 11.49
N LYS A 8 6.54 -15.16 11.17
CA LYS A 8 5.55 -15.72 10.25
C LYS A 8 5.46 -14.81 9.05
N VAL A 9 5.58 -15.39 7.84
CA VAL A 9 5.52 -14.64 6.58
C VAL A 9 4.49 -15.28 5.66
N GLU A 10 3.53 -14.48 5.21
CA GLU A 10 2.52 -14.88 4.23
C GLU A 10 2.70 -14.07 2.96
N GLY A 11 2.69 -14.73 1.81
CA GLY A 11 2.84 -14.08 0.50
C GLY A 11 1.51 -13.87 -0.19
N PHE A 12 1.41 -12.78 -0.95
CA PHE A 12 0.24 -12.45 -1.77
C PHE A 12 0.70 -12.16 -3.20
N LYS A 13 -0.16 -12.51 -4.15
CA LYS A 13 0.14 -12.33 -5.57
C LYS A 13 0.15 -10.85 -5.93
N SER A 14 1.23 -10.40 -6.56
CA SER A 14 1.35 -9.04 -7.05
C SER A 14 0.47 -8.80 -8.28
N THR A 15 0.14 -7.54 -8.52
CA THR A 15 -0.48 -7.05 -9.75
C THR A 15 0.55 -6.49 -10.74
N ASP A 16 1.82 -6.57 -10.41
CA ASP A 16 2.97 -6.24 -11.26
C ASP A 16 4.09 -7.23 -10.93
N GLU A 17 5.29 -6.79 -10.64
CA GLU A 17 6.42 -7.67 -10.33
C GLU A 17 6.40 -8.13 -8.88
N GLY A 18 6.98 -9.29 -8.62
CA GLY A 18 7.25 -9.77 -7.27
C GLY A 18 6.05 -10.27 -6.49
N VAL A 19 6.14 -10.12 -5.17
CA VAL A 19 5.19 -10.66 -4.19
C VAL A 19 4.99 -9.61 -3.08
N ALA A 20 3.77 -9.52 -2.57
CA ALA A 20 3.50 -8.77 -1.33
C ALA A 20 3.65 -9.70 -0.13
N PHE A 21 4.07 -9.16 1.00
CA PHE A 21 4.30 -9.93 2.21
C PHE A 21 3.58 -9.35 3.42
N TRP A 22 2.98 -10.24 4.21
CA TRP A 22 2.53 -9.93 5.56
C TRP A 22 3.43 -10.65 6.54
N CYS A 23 4.09 -9.91 7.41
CA CYS A 23 5.04 -10.44 8.37
C CYS A 23 4.54 -10.20 9.80
N SER A 24 4.50 -11.27 10.60
CA SER A 24 4.24 -11.19 12.03
C SER A 24 5.53 -11.52 12.77
N VAL A 25 6.08 -10.55 13.50
CA VAL A 25 7.35 -10.68 14.19
C VAL A 25 7.38 -9.85 15.47
N ASP A 26 7.75 -10.45 16.59
CA ASP A 26 7.89 -9.77 17.89
C ASP A 26 6.65 -8.97 18.30
N GLY A 27 5.46 -9.49 18.00
CA GLY A 27 4.19 -8.83 18.31
C GLY A 27 3.80 -7.72 17.34
N LEU A 28 4.60 -7.48 16.29
CA LEU A 28 4.30 -6.50 15.25
C LEU A 28 3.73 -7.18 14.00
N GLU A 29 2.77 -6.53 13.39
CA GLU A 29 2.18 -6.91 12.11
C GLU A 29 2.63 -5.92 11.05
N ILE A 30 3.40 -6.39 10.07
CA ILE A 30 4.01 -5.55 9.05
C ILE A 30 3.57 -6.04 7.66
N TYR A 31 3.01 -5.14 6.88
CA TYR A 31 2.66 -5.42 5.49
C TYR A 31 3.57 -4.65 4.54
N HIS A 32 4.11 -5.34 3.54
CA HIS A 32 4.88 -4.73 2.47
C HIS A 32 4.28 -5.14 1.13
N ALA A 33 3.72 -4.18 0.44
CA ALA A 33 2.98 -4.44 -0.80
C ALA A 33 3.87 -4.88 -1.97
N GLY A 34 5.18 -4.54 -1.95
CA GLY A 34 5.97 -4.66 -3.17
C GLY A 34 5.31 -3.84 -4.27
N ASP A 35 5.07 -4.45 -5.42
CA ASP A 35 4.38 -3.80 -6.54
C ASP A 35 2.87 -4.13 -6.58
N LEU A 36 2.33 -4.73 -5.54
CA LEU A 36 0.88 -4.98 -5.44
C LEU A 36 0.16 -3.65 -5.22
N ASN A 37 -0.53 -3.18 -6.23
CA ASN A 37 -1.18 -1.88 -6.24
C ASN A 37 -2.36 -1.87 -7.21
N HIS A 38 -3.26 -0.91 -7.05
CA HIS A 38 -4.30 -0.59 -8.02
C HIS A 38 -3.71 0.30 -9.11
N TRP A 39 -3.02 -0.32 -10.06
CA TRP A 39 -2.43 0.38 -11.19
C TRP A 39 -3.52 0.82 -12.15
N TYR A 40 -3.74 2.11 -12.27
CA TYR A 40 -4.67 2.70 -13.22
C TYR A 40 -3.90 3.67 -14.10
N TRP A 41 -3.79 3.34 -15.38
CA TRP A 41 -3.06 4.17 -16.34
C TRP A 41 -4.06 4.93 -17.21
N ASP A 42 -3.97 6.25 -17.20
CA ASP A 42 -4.75 7.09 -18.09
C ASP A 42 -4.34 6.82 -19.55
N GLY A 43 -5.32 6.65 -20.42
CA GLY A 43 -5.08 6.28 -21.82
C GLY A 43 -4.89 4.79 -22.10
N GLU A 44 -4.84 3.94 -21.06
CA GLU A 44 -4.83 2.50 -21.23
C GLU A 44 -6.23 1.98 -21.62
N ASP A 45 -6.29 0.78 -22.19
CA ASP A 45 -7.54 0.12 -22.49
C ASP A 45 -8.42 0.06 -21.23
N PRO A 46 -9.69 0.55 -21.31
CA PRO A 46 -10.58 0.53 -20.14
C PRO A 46 -10.79 -0.87 -19.55
N GLN A 47 -10.77 -1.91 -20.37
CA GLN A 47 -10.90 -3.28 -19.89
C GLN A 47 -9.67 -3.71 -19.09
N TRP A 48 -8.48 -3.28 -19.52
CA TRP A 48 -7.23 -3.54 -18.79
C TRP A 48 -7.32 -2.91 -17.39
N ASN A 49 -7.73 -1.65 -17.30
CA ASN A 49 -7.88 -0.95 -16.01
C ASN A 49 -8.93 -1.61 -15.11
N LYS A 50 -10.04 -2.09 -15.67
CA LYS A 50 -11.06 -2.83 -14.91
C LYS A 50 -10.52 -4.16 -14.36
N ASN A 51 -9.79 -4.90 -15.19
CA ASN A 51 -9.20 -6.18 -14.78
C ASN A 51 -8.17 -5.96 -13.67
N MET A 52 -7.38 -4.90 -13.77
CA MET A 52 -6.40 -4.50 -12.76
C MET A 52 -7.08 -4.17 -11.43
N ALA A 53 -8.12 -3.34 -11.46
CA ALA A 53 -8.88 -2.98 -10.27
C ALA A 53 -9.42 -4.23 -9.57
N LYS A 54 -10.03 -5.13 -10.34
CA LYS A 54 -10.58 -6.39 -9.84
C LYS A 54 -9.50 -7.26 -9.21
N ALA A 55 -8.38 -7.46 -9.91
CA ALA A 55 -7.28 -8.28 -9.44
C ALA A 55 -6.71 -7.74 -8.11
N TYR A 56 -6.53 -6.43 -8.02
CA TYR A 56 -6.05 -5.78 -6.81
C TYR A 56 -7.03 -5.96 -5.65
N GLN A 57 -8.29 -5.62 -5.87
CA GLN A 57 -9.32 -5.70 -4.84
C GLN A 57 -9.55 -7.13 -4.34
N GLU A 58 -9.52 -8.12 -5.23
CA GLU A 58 -9.62 -9.54 -4.86
C GLU A 58 -8.44 -9.95 -3.97
N GLU A 59 -7.22 -9.53 -4.31
CA GLU A 59 -6.04 -9.92 -3.55
C GLU A 59 -6.02 -9.28 -2.15
N ILE A 60 -6.30 -7.98 -2.03
CA ILE A 60 -6.32 -7.32 -0.73
C ILE A 60 -7.50 -7.77 0.14
N SER A 61 -8.59 -8.23 -0.46
CA SER A 61 -9.74 -8.74 0.29
C SER A 61 -9.39 -9.97 1.14
N LYS A 62 -8.33 -10.69 0.79
CA LYS A 62 -7.81 -11.81 1.58
C LYS A 62 -7.29 -11.38 2.95
N MET A 63 -6.98 -10.10 3.11
CA MET A 63 -6.49 -9.49 4.35
C MET A 63 -7.60 -8.74 5.12
N HIS A 64 -8.85 -8.86 4.68
CA HIS A 64 -9.97 -8.14 5.27
C HIS A 64 -10.05 -8.32 6.79
N GLY A 65 -10.21 -7.22 7.50
CA GLY A 65 -10.35 -7.20 8.96
C GLY A 65 -9.05 -7.29 9.74
N ARG A 66 -7.90 -7.43 9.06
CA ARG A 66 -6.59 -7.43 9.72
C ARG A 66 -6.19 -6.02 10.14
N THR A 67 -5.33 -5.94 11.16
CA THR A 67 -4.68 -4.69 11.57
C THR A 67 -3.18 -4.81 11.33
N ALA A 68 -2.62 -3.86 10.57
CA ALA A 68 -1.18 -3.73 10.37
C ALA A 68 -0.64 -2.60 11.27
N ASP A 69 0.44 -2.86 12.00
CA ASP A 69 1.14 -1.80 12.72
C ASP A 69 1.84 -0.87 11.75
N ILE A 70 2.42 -1.46 10.69
CA ILE A 70 3.09 -0.74 9.62
C ILE A 70 2.64 -1.34 8.28
N ALA A 71 2.28 -0.48 7.32
CA ALA A 71 2.01 -0.88 5.95
C ALA A 71 2.85 -0.04 4.99
N PHE A 72 3.63 -0.70 4.15
CA PHE A 72 4.38 -0.06 3.05
C PHE A 72 3.56 -0.24 1.78
N LEU A 73 3.07 0.87 1.24
CA LEU A 73 2.13 0.88 0.11
C LEU A 73 2.62 1.76 -1.02
N PRO A 74 2.50 1.29 -2.29
CA PRO A 74 2.82 2.14 -3.42
C PRO A 74 1.94 3.40 -3.45
N LEU A 75 2.57 4.51 -3.76
CA LEU A 75 1.92 5.79 -4.01
C LEU A 75 2.66 6.45 -5.17
N ASP A 76 2.35 6.01 -6.39
CA ASP A 76 3.14 6.32 -7.58
C ASP A 76 2.59 7.55 -8.31
N PRO A 77 3.34 8.66 -8.32
CA PRO A 77 2.89 9.90 -8.96
C PRO A 77 2.74 9.79 -10.48
N ARG A 78 3.34 8.77 -11.12
CA ARG A 78 3.17 8.55 -12.55
C ARG A 78 1.73 8.21 -12.94
N LEU A 79 0.92 7.75 -12.00
CA LEU A 79 -0.50 7.47 -12.22
C LEU A 79 -1.35 8.76 -12.33
N GLY A 80 -0.76 9.93 -12.16
CA GLY A 80 -1.46 11.21 -12.23
C GLY A 80 -2.53 11.30 -11.15
N GLU A 81 -3.73 11.71 -11.52
CA GLU A 81 -4.84 11.85 -10.57
C GLU A 81 -5.33 10.55 -9.93
N TYR A 82 -4.90 9.39 -10.46
CA TYR A 82 -5.28 8.06 -9.96
C TYR A 82 -4.28 7.46 -8.98
N PHE A 83 -3.28 8.21 -8.56
CA PHE A 83 -2.19 7.73 -7.70
C PHE A 83 -2.66 7.23 -6.33
N TYR A 84 -3.81 7.69 -5.87
CA TYR A 84 -4.36 7.39 -4.54
C TYR A 84 -5.13 6.07 -4.45
N LEU A 85 -5.50 5.48 -5.59
CA LEU A 85 -6.45 4.35 -5.62
C LEU A 85 -6.02 3.15 -4.78
N GLY A 86 -4.74 2.78 -4.84
CA GLY A 86 -4.25 1.62 -4.11
C GLY A 86 -4.36 1.76 -2.60
N ILE A 87 -3.93 2.88 -2.06
CA ILE A 87 -4.03 3.17 -0.62
C ILE A 87 -5.50 3.28 -0.21
N ASP A 88 -6.29 3.98 -1.00
CA ASP A 88 -7.71 4.19 -0.70
C ASP A 88 -8.48 2.86 -0.63
N ASP A 89 -8.23 1.95 -1.55
CA ASP A 89 -8.82 0.61 -1.53
C ASP A 89 -8.29 -0.22 -0.35
N PHE A 90 -6.99 -0.15 -0.09
CA PHE A 90 -6.36 -0.94 0.97
C PHE A 90 -6.92 -0.63 2.35
N VAL A 91 -7.09 0.63 2.68
CA VAL A 91 -7.59 1.04 4.02
C VAL A 91 -9.05 0.66 4.26
N LYS A 92 -9.79 0.31 3.23
CA LYS A 92 -11.15 -0.23 3.36
C LYS A 92 -11.15 -1.68 3.85
N GLU A 93 -10.06 -2.41 3.60
CA GLU A 93 -9.92 -3.81 3.96
C GLU A 93 -9.09 -4.01 5.24
N VAL A 94 -8.03 -3.22 5.41
CA VAL A 94 -7.03 -3.36 6.46
C VAL A 94 -6.94 -2.08 7.29
N ASP A 95 -6.93 -2.24 8.61
CA ASP A 95 -6.68 -1.13 9.53
C ASP A 95 -5.16 -0.95 9.70
N ALA A 96 -4.58 0.01 8.98
CA ALA A 96 -3.15 0.30 9.06
C ALA A 96 -2.89 1.46 10.02
N LYS A 97 -2.10 1.24 11.06
CA LYS A 97 -1.78 2.27 12.06
C LYS A 97 -0.83 3.32 11.51
N ARG A 98 0.11 2.90 10.66
CA ARG A 98 1.03 3.79 9.96
C ARG A 98 1.20 3.31 8.53
N ILE A 99 1.14 4.24 7.59
CA ILE A 99 1.30 3.97 6.16
C ILE A 99 2.54 4.70 5.67
N PHE A 100 3.51 3.91 5.19
CA PHE A 100 4.73 4.43 4.57
C PHE A 100 4.59 4.34 3.07
N PRO A 101 4.48 5.47 2.36
CA PRO A 101 4.44 5.45 0.90
C PRO A 101 5.75 4.92 0.31
N MET A 102 5.64 4.18 -0.77
CA MET A 102 6.76 3.70 -1.57
C MET A 102 6.49 3.98 -3.04
N HIS A 103 7.46 3.65 -3.89
CA HIS A 103 7.29 3.67 -5.34
C HIS A 103 7.02 5.08 -5.90
N PHE A 104 7.51 6.11 -5.20
CA PHE A 104 7.19 7.49 -5.56
C PHE A 104 8.31 8.23 -6.32
N TRP A 105 9.37 7.51 -6.69
CA TRP A 105 10.40 8.01 -7.62
C TRP A 105 11.06 9.33 -7.17
N GLY A 106 11.29 9.51 -5.87
CA GLY A 106 11.90 10.71 -5.33
C GLY A 106 10.99 11.93 -5.26
N GLU A 107 9.71 11.79 -5.58
CA GLU A 107 8.72 12.86 -5.41
C GLU A 107 8.19 12.85 -3.97
N TYR A 108 8.96 13.42 -3.06
CA TYR A 108 8.69 13.38 -1.61
C TYR A 108 7.42 14.13 -1.19
N ASP A 109 6.85 14.97 -2.03
CA ASP A 109 5.60 15.68 -1.77
C ASP A 109 4.35 14.81 -1.95
N VAL A 110 4.50 13.58 -2.42
CA VAL A 110 3.37 12.71 -2.78
C VAL A 110 2.44 12.43 -1.59
N ALA A 111 3.00 12.23 -0.39
CA ALA A 111 2.20 11.99 0.81
C ALA A 111 1.36 13.22 1.18
N GLU A 112 1.96 14.40 1.11
CA GLU A 112 1.24 15.66 1.35
C GLU A 112 0.11 15.85 0.34
N ARG A 113 0.35 15.53 -0.92
CA ARG A 113 -0.67 15.62 -1.97
C ARG A 113 -1.85 14.71 -1.68
N LEU A 114 -1.59 13.47 -1.24
CA LEU A 114 -2.66 12.55 -0.85
C LEU A 114 -3.45 13.06 0.34
N LYS A 115 -2.77 13.59 1.36
CA LYS A 115 -3.41 14.13 2.56
C LYS A 115 -4.38 15.28 2.27
N LYS A 116 -4.15 16.02 1.19
CA LYS A 116 -5.02 17.13 0.76
C LYS A 116 -6.25 16.66 -0.01
N MET A 117 -6.30 15.39 -0.42
CA MET A 117 -7.45 14.85 -1.15
C MET A 117 -8.59 14.51 -0.19
N PRO A 118 -9.85 14.85 -0.53
CA PRO A 118 -11.00 14.55 0.33
C PRO A 118 -11.14 13.07 0.68
N CYS A 119 -10.76 12.16 -0.22
CA CYS A 119 -10.86 10.71 0.01
C CYS A 119 -9.98 10.24 1.17
N SER A 120 -8.90 10.95 1.50
CA SER A 120 -7.97 10.56 2.56
C SER A 120 -8.40 11.02 3.96
N ALA A 121 -9.49 11.76 4.10
CA ALA A 121 -9.91 12.36 5.37
C ALA A 121 -9.97 11.37 6.53
N GLY A 122 -10.36 10.12 6.28
CA GLY A 122 -10.46 9.08 7.30
C GLY A 122 -9.13 8.44 7.68
N TYR A 123 -8.04 8.67 6.95
CA TYR A 123 -6.75 8.02 7.19
C TYR A 123 -5.52 8.91 6.99
N CYS A 124 -5.71 10.18 6.67
CA CYS A 124 -4.58 11.09 6.35
C CYS A 124 -3.58 11.23 7.52
N ASP A 125 -4.04 11.15 8.74
CA ASP A 125 -3.20 11.23 9.94
C ASP A 125 -2.28 10.01 10.13
N ARG A 126 -2.54 8.92 9.42
CA ARG A 126 -1.74 7.69 9.48
C ARG A 126 -0.66 7.64 8.41
N ILE A 127 -0.71 8.53 7.42
CA ILE A 127 0.27 8.59 6.33
C ILE A 127 1.52 9.29 6.82
N VAL A 128 2.66 8.61 6.72
CA VAL A 128 3.97 9.16 7.06
C VAL A 128 4.49 9.97 5.89
N GLU A 129 4.93 11.19 6.14
CA GLU A 129 5.60 12.03 5.16
C GLU A 129 7.10 11.75 5.19
N ILE A 130 7.62 11.24 4.06
CA ILE A 130 9.04 10.96 3.89
C ILE A 130 9.65 12.15 3.15
N HIS A 131 10.76 12.69 3.66
CA HIS A 131 11.37 13.91 3.11
C HIS A 131 12.72 13.67 2.44
N GLU A 132 13.43 12.61 2.84
CA GLU A 132 14.75 12.29 2.30
C GLU A 132 15.12 10.83 2.49
N GLU A 133 16.12 10.39 1.77
CA GLU A 133 16.69 9.06 1.96
C GLU A 133 17.38 8.97 3.32
N GLY A 134 17.28 7.82 3.97
CA GLY A 134 17.92 7.56 5.26
C GLY A 134 17.15 8.05 6.48
N GLU A 135 15.97 8.65 6.30
CA GLU A 135 15.11 8.96 7.44
C GLU A 135 14.74 7.71 8.23
N SER A 136 14.58 7.86 9.54
CA SER A 136 14.15 6.78 10.41
C SER A 136 13.05 7.25 11.36
N TRP A 137 12.19 6.31 11.75
CA TRP A 137 11.09 6.55 12.68
C TRP A 137 11.09 5.50 13.77
N GLU A 138 10.69 5.91 14.98
CA GLU A 138 10.39 4.98 16.07
C GLU A 138 8.89 4.72 16.12
N ILE A 139 8.53 3.48 16.34
CA ILE A 139 7.15 3.01 16.40
C ILE A 139 6.78 2.52 17.79
#